data_05b4481010908a55cc6234ea8740e865
#
_entry.id   05b4481010908a55cc6234ea8740e865
#
_cell.length_a   1.000
_cell.length_b   1.000
_cell.length_c   1.000
_cell.angle_alpha   90.00
_cell.angle_beta   90.00
_cell.angle_gamma   90.00
#
_symmetry.space_group_name_H-M   'P 1'
#
loop_
_entity.id
_entity.type
_entity.pdbx_description
1 polymer ?
#
loop_
_entity_poly.entity_id
_entity_poly.type
_entity_poly.pdbx_seq_one_letter_code
_entity_poly.pdbx_strand_id
1 'polypeptide(L)'
;MNFVEELRWRGMLQDIMPGTEELLNKEQVTAYLGIDPTADSLHIGHLCGVMILRHFQRCGHKPLALIGGATGMIGDPSGKSAERNLLDEETLRHNQACIKNQLAKFLDFESDVPNRAELVNNYDWMKDFTFLDFVREVGKHITVNYMICLLYTSPSPRDMRRS
;
A
#
# COMPACT_ATOMS: atom_id res chain seq x y z
N MET A 1 9.41 14.55 16.43
CA MET A 1 8.88 13.28 16.99
C MET A 1 9.46 12.17 16.13
N ASN A 2 10.08 11.16 16.72
CA ASN A 2 10.67 10.05 15.97
C ASN A 2 9.57 9.03 15.62
N PHE A 3 9.42 8.72 14.36
CA PHE A 3 8.37 7.83 13.87
C PHE A 3 8.54 6.40 14.38
N VAL A 4 9.77 5.88 14.37
CA VAL A 4 10.05 4.49 14.80
C VAL A 4 9.82 4.33 16.31
N GLU A 5 10.21 5.32 17.11
CA GLU A 5 9.94 5.33 18.56
C GLU A 5 8.43 5.38 18.85
N GLU A 6 7.69 6.18 18.10
CA GLU A 6 6.23 6.27 18.22
C GLU A 6 5.56 4.93 17.95
N LEU A 7 6.00 4.22 16.89
CA LEU A 7 5.48 2.88 16.59
C LEU A 7 5.89 1.83 17.65
N ARG A 8 7.12 1.89 18.17
CA ARG A 8 7.57 1.00 19.26
C ARG A 8 6.72 1.20 20.51
N TRP A 9 6.55 2.43 20.91
CA TRP A 9 5.74 2.76 22.11
C TRP A 9 4.30 2.26 21.99
N ARG A 10 3.73 2.29 20.77
CA ARG A 10 2.37 1.81 20.51
C ARG A 10 2.26 0.29 20.31
N GLY A 11 3.37 -0.44 20.27
CA GLY A 11 3.37 -1.86 19.91
C GLY A 11 2.97 -2.13 18.45
N MET A 12 3.17 -1.16 17.57
CA MET A 12 2.83 -1.25 16.14
C MET A 12 4.03 -1.64 15.26
N LEU A 13 5.23 -1.69 15.84
CA LEU A 13 6.44 -2.12 15.14
C LEU A 13 6.68 -3.61 15.37
N GLN A 14 6.59 -4.41 14.31
CA GLN A 14 6.90 -5.83 14.35
C GLN A 14 8.34 -6.08 13.88
N ASP A 15 8.73 -5.47 12.76
CA ASP A 15 10.06 -5.60 12.16
C ASP A 15 10.41 -4.32 11.41
N ILE A 16 11.71 -4.09 11.18
CA ILE A 16 12.22 -2.93 10.47
C ILE A 16 13.47 -3.31 9.67
N MET A 17 13.52 -2.89 8.42
CA MET A 17 14.69 -3.10 7.58
C MET A 17 15.90 -2.30 8.10
N PRO A 18 17.11 -2.87 8.08
CA PRO A 18 18.33 -2.16 8.46
C PRO A 18 18.48 -0.83 7.70
N GLY A 19 18.88 0.23 8.40
CA GLY A 19 19.06 1.57 7.83
C GLY A 19 17.79 2.42 7.73
N THR A 20 16.60 1.84 7.94
CA THR A 20 15.32 2.59 7.83
C THR A 20 15.21 3.65 8.92
N GLU A 21 15.56 3.33 10.15
CA GLU A 21 15.45 4.28 11.28
C GLU A 21 16.41 5.46 11.11
N GLU A 22 17.62 5.21 10.64
CA GLU A 22 18.62 6.24 10.36
C GLU A 22 18.16 7.17 9.23
N LEU A 23 17.57 6.60 8.17
CA LEU A 23 17.04 7.37 7.05
C LEU A 23 15.89 8.28 7.50
N LEU A 24 14.93 7.73 8.25
CA LEU A 24 13.77 8.46 8.78
C LEU A 24 14.15 9.58 9.76
N ASN A 25 15.26 9.44 10.47
CA ASN A 25 15.77 10.48 11.34
C ASN A 25 16.56 11.58 10.61
N LYS A 26 17.07 11.27 9.42
CA LYS A 26 17.95 12.16 8.66
C LYS A 26 17.18 13.11 7.75
N GLU A 27 16.13 12.63 7.12
CA GLU A 27 15.41 13.40 6.10
C GLU A 27 13.92 13.07 6.03
N GLN A 28 13.15 13.93 5.36
CA GLN A 28 11.77 13.64 5.04
C GLN A 28 11.71 12.52 4.00
N VAL A 29 11.02 11.45 4.34
CA VAL A 29 10.87 10.27 3.49
C VAL A 29 9.44 10.17 2.98
N THR A 30 9.26 9.58 1.80
CA THR A 30 7.96 9.21 1.26
C THR A 30 7.73 7.72 1.44
N ALA A 31 6.57 7.35 1.98
CA ALA A 31 6.15 5.95 2.10
C ALA A 31 4.71 5.77 1.61
N TYR A 32 4.36 4.57 1.16
CA TYR A 32 3.02 4.28 0.69
C TYR A 32 2.37 3.09 1.39
N LEU A 33 1.04 3.10 1.37
CA LEU A 33 0.19 1.96 1.71
C LEU A 33 -0.68 1.64 0.49
N GLY A 34 -0.60 0.40 -0.01
CA GLY A 34 -1.43 -0.10 -1.10
C GLY A 34 -2.81 -0.54 -0.60
N ILE A 35 -3.86 -0.10 -1.29
CA ILE A 35 -5.25 -0.44 -1.00
C ILE A 35 -5.93 -0.82 -2.31
N ASP A 36 -6.40 -2.06 -2.42
CA ASP A 36 -7.20 -2.48 -3.57
C ASP A 36 -8.64 -2.01 -3.40
N PRO A 37 -9.22 -1.30 -4.40
CA PRO A 37 -10.55 -0.71 -4.32
C PRO A 37 -11.65 -1.74 -4.65
N THR A 38 -11.65 -2.87 -3.93
CA THR A 38 -12.59 -3.98 -4.12
C THR A 38 -13.99 -3.70 -3.60
N ALA A 39 -14.17 -2.66 -2.82
CA ALA A 39 -15.43 -2.17 -2.27
C ALA A 39 -15.37 -0.64 -2.06
N ASP A 40 -16.51 -0.04 -1.85
CA ASP A 40 -16.67 1.39 -1.57
C ASP A 40 -16.28 1.79 -0.13
N SER A 41 -15.86 0.83 0.68
CA SER A 41 -15.50 1.08 2.08
C SER A 41 -14.27 0.30 2.53
N LEU A 42 -13.50 0.95 3.41
CA LEU A 42 -12.41 0.32 4.15
C LEU A 42 -12.98 -0.55 5.28
N HIS A 43 -12.32 -1.65 5.59
CA HIS A 43 -12.62 -2.48 6.75
C HIS A 43 -11.55 -2.31 7.85
N ILE A 44 -11.82 -2.91 9.02
CA ILE A 44 -10.93 -2.78 10.20
C ILE A 44 -9.48 -3.21 9.91
N GLY A 45 -9.26 -4.17 9.00
CA GLY A 45 -7.92 -4.61 8.62
C GLY A 45 -7.08 -3.53 7.94
N HIS A 46 -7.71 -2.60 7.22
CA HIS A 46 -7.01 -1.47 6.61
C HIS A 46 -6.61 -0.41 7.65
N LEU A 47 -7.36 -0.31 8.75
CA LEU A 47 -7.18 0.76 9.74
C LEU A 47 -5.78 0.75 10.35
N CYS A 48 -5.19 -0.42 10.57
CA CYS A 48 -3.84 -0.53 11.11
C CYS A 48 -2.83 0.19 10.19
N GLY A 49 -2.84 -0.12 8.89
CA GLY A 49 -1.96 0.53 7.92
C GLY A 49 -2.23 2.03 7.77
N VAL A 50 -3.50 2.43 7.77
CA VAL A 50 -3.90 3.85 7.74
C VAL A 50 -3.38 4.61 8.97
N MET A 51 -3.43 3.99 10.15
CA MET A 51 -2.88 4.60 11.37
C MET A 51 -1.36 4.71 11.33
N ILE A 52 -0.66 3.76 10.72
CA ILE A 52 0.79 3.87 10.48
C ILE A 52 1.07 5.09 9.58
N LEU A 53 0.37 5.25 8.45
CA LEU A 53 0.50 6.43 7.58
C LEU A 53 0.18 7.73 8.31
N ARG A 54 -0.85 7.74 9.18
CA ARG A 54 -1.17 8.91 10.00
C ARG A 54 -0.02 9.30 10.92
N HIS A 55 0.57 8.34 11.63
CA HIS A 55 1.74 8.61 12.47
C HIS A 55 2.94 9.06 11.65
N PHE A 56 3.14 8.47 10.48
CA PHE A 56 4.18 8.87 9.53
C PHE A 56 4.04 10.34 9.12
N GLN A 57 2.84 10.77 8.74
CA GLN A 57 2.55 12.17 8.41
C GLN A 57 2.79 13.10 9.61
N ARG A 58 2.31 12.72 10.80
CA ARG A 58 2.49 13.52 12.04
C ARG A 58 3.95 13.68 12.45
N CYS A 59 4.80 12.74 12.05
CA CYS A 59 6.25 12.81 12.26
C CYS A 59 7.00 13.60 11.17
N GLY A 60 6.27 14.21 10.23
CA GLY A 60 6.85 15.10 9.21
C GLY A 60 7.20 14.41 7.89
N HIS A 61 6.87 13.13 7.74
CA HIS A 61 7.11 12.37 6.50
C HIS A 61 5.90 12.43 5.57
N LYS A 62 6.11 12.15 4.28
CA LYS A 62 5.07 12.25 3.24
C LYS A 62 4.39 10.90 2.97
N PRO A 63 3.11 10.72 3.36
CA PRO A 63 2.38 9.49 3.05
C PRO A 63 1.76 9.53 1.66
N LEU A 64 1.82 8.40 0.95
CA LEU A 64 1.05 8.15 -0.26
C LEU A 64 -0.01 7.08 0.02
N ALA A 65 -1.27 7.38 -0.27
CA ALA A 65 -2.33 6.38 -0.33
C ALA A 65 -2.38 5.84 -1.77
N LEU A 66 -1.84 4.64 -1.97
CA LEU A 66 -1.78 4.00 -3.29
C LEU A 66 -3.03 3.16 -3.52
N ILE A 67 -3.84 3.55 -4.48
CA ILE A 67 -4.99 2.78 -4.91
C ILE A 67 -4.56 1.77 -5.98
N GLY A 68 -4.90 0.51 -5.75
CA GLY A 68 -4.66 -0.59 -6.66
C GLY A 68 -5.67 -0.66 -7.81
N GLY A 69 -5.81 0.40 -8.63
CA GLY A 69 -6.75 0.40 -9.76
C GLY A 69 -6.40 -0.65 -10.79
N ALA A 70 -5.14 -0.77 -11.20
CA ALA A 70 -4.71 -1.82 -12.14
C ALA A 70 -4.79 -3.21 -11.51
N THR A 71 -4.32 -3.36 -10.27
CA THR A 71 -4.35 -4.65 -9.55
C THR A 71 -5.77 -5.09 -9.21
N GLY A 72 -6.68 -4.15 -8.91
CA GLY A 72 -8.09 -4.42 -8.68
C GLY A 72 -8.81 -4.95 -9.91
N MET A 73 -8.38 -4.57 -11.13
CA MET A 73 -8.92 -5.10 -12.40
C MET A 73 -8.45 -6.55 -12.66
N ILE A 74 -7.29 -6.95 -12.14
CA ILE A 74 -6.77 -8.31 -12.31
C ILE A 74 -7.35 -9.26 -11.25
N GLY A 75 -7.58 -8.75 -10.05
CA GLY A 75 -8.03 -9.51 -8.89
C GLY A 75 -6.91 -10.29 -8.21
N ASP A 76 -7.06 -10.54 -6.90
CA ASP A 76 -6.10 -11.34 -6.12
C ASP A 76 -6.37 -12.83 -6.33
N PRO A 77 -5.42 -13.65 -6.81
CA PRO A 77 -5.59 -15.07 -7.07
C PRO A 77 -5.64 -15.95 -5.81
N SER A 78 -5.49 -15.36 -4.61
CA SER A 78 -5.38 -16.11 -3.37
C SER A 78 -6.69 -16.80 -2.94
N GLY A 79 -6.89 -18.01 -3.44
CA GLY A 79 -7.59 -19.08 -2.72
C GLY A 79 -9.11 -19.10 -2.69
N LYS A 80 -9.82 -18.40 -3.59
CA LYS A 80 -11.28 -18.58 -3.75
C LYS A 80 -11.59 -18.96 -5.20
N SER A 81 -12.15 -20.14 -5.39
CA SER A 81 -12.57 -20.73 -6.67
C SER A 81 -13.84 -20.10 -7.27
N ALA A 82 -14.27 -18.96 -6.81
CA ALA A 82 -15.35 -18.22 -7.44
C ALA A 82 -14.75 -17.25 -8.48
N GLU A 83 -15.23 -17.36 -9.71
CA GLU A 83 -14.99 -16.37 -10.75
C GLU A 83 -15.22 -14.98 -10.17
N ARG A 84 -14.14 -14.20 -10.00
CA ARG A 84 -14.26 -12.84 -9.49
C ARG A 84 -14.89 -12.01 -10.57
N ASN A 85 -15.95 -11.32 -10.25
CA ASN A 85 -16.45 -10.22 -11.06
C ASN A 85 -15.33 -9.20 -11.16
N LEU A 86 -14.72 -9.13 -12.35
CA LEU A 86 -13.77 -8.08 -12.67
C LEU A 86 -14.52 -6.76 -12.53
N LEU A 87 -14.00 -5.87 -11.69
CA LEU A 87 -14.59 -4.56 -11.51
C LEU A 87 -14.38 -3.75 -12.80
N ASP A 88 -15.43 -3.10 -13.27
CA ASP A 88 -15.32 -2.15 -14.36
C ASP A 88 -14.68 -0.83 -13.89
N GLU A 89 -14.25 -0.02 -14.83
CA GLU A 89 -13.55 1.23 -14.53
C GLU A 89 -14.44 2.22 -13.76
N GLU A 90 -15.74 2.24 -14.00
CA GLU A 90 -16.67 3.13 -13.31
C GLU A 90 -16.78 2.76 -11.83
N THR A 91 -16.98 1.49 -11.53
CA THR A 91 -17.01 0.96 -10.15
C THR A 91 -15.69 1.21 -9.43
N LEU A 92 -14.55 1.02 -10.10
CA LEU A 92 -13.23 1.30 -9.51
C LEU A 92 -13.07 2.77 -9.17
N ARG A 93 -13.47 3.70 -10.04
CA ARG A 93 -13.43 5.14 -9.78
C ARG A 93 -14.36 5.56 -8.65
N HIS A 94 -15.55 4.97 -8.60
CA HIS A 94 -16.47 5.19 -7.48
C HIS A 94 -15.85 4.74 -6.16
N ASN A 95 -15.36 3.51 -6.09
CA ASN A 95 -14.73 2.97 -4.89
C ASN A 95 -13.50 3.81 -4.47
N GLN A 96 -12.68 4.23 -5.42
CA GLN A 96 -11.54 5.11 -5.17
C GLN A 96 -11.95 6.43 -4.51
N ALA A 97 -13.03 7.07 -5.01
CA ALA A 97 -13.54 8.30 -4.43
C ALA A 97 -14.06 8.08 -2.99
N CYS A 98 -14.79 7.00 -2.76
CA CYS A 98 -15.28 6.62 -1.43
C CYS A 98 -14.13 6.35 -0.46
N ILE A 99 -13.10 5.62 -0.88
CA ILE A 99 -11.90 5.34 -0.07
C ILE A 99 -11.16 6.65 0.25
N LYS A 100 -10.98 7.54 -0.72
CA LYS A 100 -10.35 8.85 -0.49
C LYS A 100 -11.07 9.64 0.60
N ASN A 101 -12.41 9.70 0.54
CA ASN A 101 -13.22 10.40 1.53
C ASN A 101 -13.08 9.80 2.94
N GLN A 102 -12.87 8.50 3.05
CA GLN A 102 -12.62 7.84 4.33
C GLN A 102 -11.21 8.12 4.84
N LEU A 103 -10.20 8.07 3.96
CA LEU A 103 -8.81 8.36 4.29
C LEU A 103 -8.61 9.82 4.73
N ALA A 104 -9.36 10.76 4.16
CA ALA A 104 -9.31 12.17 4.52
C ALA A 104 -9.69 12.46 5.99
N LYS A 105 -10.33 11.51 6.68
CA LYS A 105 -10.58 11.59 8.12
C LYS A 105 -9.30 11.34 8.97
N PHE A 106 -8.28 10.75 8.39
CA PHE A 106 -7.06 10.34 9.07
C PHE A 106 -5.82 11.07 8.56
N LEU A 107 -5.78 11.37 7.26
CA LEU A 107 -4.65 11.97 6.56
C LEU A 107 -5.02 13.35 6.06
N ASP A 108 -4.08 14.26 6.11
CA ASP A 108 -4.22 15.59 5.55
C ASP A 108 -3.80 15.60 4.07
N PHE A 109 -4.78 15.78 3.20
CA PHE A 109 -4.61 15.86 1.74
C PHE A 109 -4.66 17.30 1.21
N GLU A 110 -5.01 18.29 2.05
CA GLU A 110 -5.42 19.61 1.58
C GLU A 110 -4.47 20.73 2.00
N SER A 111 -3.81 20.60 3.15
CA SER A 111 -2.90 21.64 3.65
C SER A 111 -1.73 21.86 2.72
N ASP A 112 -1.29 23.12 2.61
CA ASP A 112 -0.09 23.49 1.84
C ASP A 112 1.18 23.28 2.67
N VAL A 113 1.48 21.98 2.91
CA VAL A 113 2.67 21.55 3.66
C VAL A 113 3.46 20.50 2.87
N PRO A 114 4.79 20.43 3.04
CA PRO A 114 5.64 19.52 2.25
C PRO A 114 5.27 18.04 2.42
N ASN A 115 4.76 17.66 3.58
CA ASN A 115 4.35 16.29 3.93
C ASN A 115 2.84 16.04 3.77
N ARG A 116 2.16 16.85 2.96
CA ARG A 116 0.78 16.60 2.56
C ARG A 116 0.64 15.20 1.96
N ALA A 117 -0.40 14.48 2.35
CA ALA A 117 -0.71 13.18 1.77
C ALA A 117 -1.10 13.30 0.29
N GLU A 118 -0.78 12.30 -0.49
CA GLU A 118 -1.25 12.20 -1.88
C GLU A 118 -1.97 10.88 -2.09
N LEU A 119 -3.04 10.94 -2.90
CA LEU A 119 -3.70 9.75 -3.41
C LEU A 119 -3.16 9.48 -4.81
N VAL A 120 -2.58 8.30 -5.01
CA VAL A 120 -2.06 7.85 -6.31
C VAL A 120 -2.75 6.56 -6.72
N ASN A 121 -2.92 6.35 -8.03
CA ASN A 121 -3.53 5.16 -8.58
C ASN A 121 -2.56 4.46 -9.52
N ASN A 122 -2.24 3.19 -9.26
CA ASN A 122 -1.32 2.44 -10.12
C ASN A 122 -1.84 2.24 -11.54
N TYR A 123 -3.14 2.35 -11.78
CA TYR A 123 -3.71 2.33 -13.12
C TYR A 123 -3.17 3.46 -14.00
N ASP A 124 -2.90 4.65 -13.44
CA ASP A 124 -2.47 5.82 -14.20
C ASP A 124 -1.15 5.61 -14.96
N TRP A 125 -0.25 4.78 -14.44
CA TRP A 125 1.02 4.45 -15.09
C TRP A 125 1.08 3.03 -15.66
N MET A 126 0.21 2.10 -15.20
CA MET A 126 0.22 0.71 -15.67
C MET A 126 -0.59 0.53 -16.97
N LYS A 127 -1.60 1.35 -17.20
CA LYS A 127 -2.50 1.22 -18.38
C LYS A 127 -1.79 1.31 -19.73
N ASP A 128 -0.68 2.03 -19.77
CA ASP A 128 0.08 2.28 -21.00
C ASP A 128 1.21 1.23 -21.24
N PHE A 129 1.44 0.32 -20.26
CA PHE A 129 2.39 -0.76 -20.42
C PHE A 129 1.81 -1.90 -21.25
N THR A 130 2.50 -2.28 -22.34
CA THR A 130 2.22 -3.58 -22.97
C THR A 130 2.86 -4.72 -22.13
N PHE A 131 2.36 -5.94 -22.30
CA PHE A 131 2.96 -7.10 -21.63
C PHE A 131 4.46 -7.26 -21.93
N LEU A 132 4.86 -7.04 -23.19
CA LEU A 132 6.26 -7.15 -23.59
C LEU A 132 7.12 -6.04 -22.97
N ASP A 133 6.61 -4.82 -22.89
CA ASP A 133 7.33 -3.71 -22.26
C ASP A 133 7.49 -3.96 -20.76
N PHE A 134 6.44 -4.45 -20.10
CA PHE A 134 6.53 -4.79 -18.68
C PHE A 134 7.58 -5.88 -18.42
N VAL A 135 7.56 -6.97 -19.18
CA VAL A 135 8.56 -8.06 -19.02
C VAL A 135 9.97 -7.54 -19.31
N ARG A 136 10.14 -6.71 -20.34
CA ARG A 136 11.46 -6.17 -20.72
C ARG A 136 12.01 -5.17 -19.71
N GLU A 137 11.17 -4.24 -19.21
CA GLU A 137 11.64 -3.14 -18.37
C GLU A 137 11.61 -3.48 -16.86
N VAL A 138 10.61 -4.23 -16.42
CA VAL A 138 10.41 -4.58 -15.00
C VAL A 138 10.83 -6.02 -14.73
N GLY A 139 10.39 -6.97 -15.55
CA GLY A 139 10.58 -8.40 -15.33
C GLY A 139 12.06 -8.82 -15.22
N LYS A 140 12.96 -8.16 -15.93
CA LYS A 140 14.40 -8.42 -15.85
C LYS A 140 15.02 -8.13 -14.47
N HIS A 141 14.36 -7.31 -13.65
CA HIS A 141 14.84 -6.92 -12.32
C HIS A 141 14.24 -7.74 -11.20
N ILE A 142 13.21 -8.54 -11.48
CA ILE A 142 12.47 -9.30 -10.49
C ILE A 142 12.56 -10.79 -10.83
N THR A 143 13.28 -11.56 -10.01
CA THR A 143 13.37 -13.00 -10.18
C THR A 143 12.24 -13.70 -9.42
N VAL A 144 11.82 -14.88 -9.91
CA VAL A 144 10.83 -15.72 -9.21
C VAL A 144 11.33 -16.09 -7.82
N ASN A 145 12.62 -16.38 -7.67
CA ASN A 145 13.22 -16.70 -6.38
C ASN A 145 13.12 -15.52 -5.39
N TYR A 146 13.30 -14.30 -5.85
CA TYR A 146 13.15 -13.10 -5.01
C TYR A 146 11.71 -12.93 -4.52
N MET A 147 10.73 -13.13 -5.40
CA MET A 147 9.32 -13.07 -5.03
C MET A 147 8.92 -14.17 -4.03
N ILE A 148 9.41 -15.39 -4.22
CA ILE A 148 9.19 -16.50 -3.28
C ILE A 148 9.84 -16.20 -1.94
N CYS A 149 11.06 -15.63 -1.92
CA CYS A 149 11.77 -15.28 -0.70
C CYS A 149 11.02 -14.23 0.14
N LEU A 150 10.37 -13.27 -0.50
CA LEU A 150 9.53 -12.28 0.19
C LEU A 150 8.31 -12.92 0.88
N LEU A 151 7.75 -13.99 0.31
CA LEU A 151 6.66 -14.76 0.93
C LEU A 151 7.13 -15.49 2.20
N TYR A 152 8.38 -15.95 2.24
CA TYR A 152 8.96 -16.59 3.43
C TYR A 152 9.33 -15.61 4.53
N THR A 153 9.70 -14.39 4.20
CA THR A 153 10.10 -13.36 5.17
C THR A 153 8.91 -12.60 5.77
N SER A 154 7.73 -12.74 5.16
CA SER A 154 6.47 -12.19 5.68
C SER A 154 5.45 -13.31 5.89
N PRO A 155 5.61 -14.16 6.92
CA PRO A 155 4.67 -15.26 7.17
C PRO A 155 3.28 -14.69 7.44
N SER A 156 2.33 -15.03 6.56
CA SER A 156 0.94 -14.68 6.78
C SER A 156 0.30 -15.69 7.75
N PRO A 157 -0.78 -15.32 8.45
CA PRO A 157 -1.53 -16.27 9.27
C PRO A 157 -2.04 -17.52 8.51
N ARG A 158 -2.04 -17.46 7.17
CA ARG A 158 -2.39 -18.61 6.31
C ARG A 158 -1.27 -19.62 6.21
N ASP A 159 -0.02 -19.19 6.30
CA ASP A 159 1.16 -20.06 6.23
C ASP A 159 1.33 -20.86 7.53
N MET A 160 0.91 -20.28 8.66
CA MET A 160 0.94 -20.93 9.97
C MET A 160 -0.06 -22.10 10.12
N ARG A 161 -1.01 -22.25 9.19
CA ARG A 161 -1.99 -23.36 9.20
C ARG A 161 -1.56 -24.59 8.40
N ARG A 162 -0.38 -24.57 7.80
CA ARG A 162 0.15 -25.67 6.97
C ARG A 162 1.35 -26.40 7.59
N SER A 163 1.72 -26.05 8.80
CA SER A 163 2.75 -26.74 9.61
C SER A 163 2.13 -27.65 10.64
#